data_73317415782a3659f909e87ff241c44e
#
_entry.id   73317415782a3659f909e87ff241c44e
#
_cell.length_a   1.000
_cell.length_b   1.000
_cell.length_c   1.000
_cell.angle_alpha   90.00
_cell.angle_beta   90.00
_cell.angle_gamma   90.00
#
_symmetry.space_group_name_H-M   'P 1'
#
loop_
_entity.id
_entity.type
_entity.pdbx_description
1 polymer ?
#
loop_
_entity_poly.entity_id
_entity_poly.type
_entity_poly.pdbx_seq_one_letter_code
_entity_poly.pdbx_strand_id
1 'polypeptide(L)'
;AWKTVQIARHPERPQFLDYVGEIFTEFDALHGDRLYGDDGAMIGGLARFDGQPVMIVGQHRGRSTREKLQHNFGMANPEGYRKAQRLLDMAERFNLPVFTFIDTMGAYPGVGAEERGQAEAIATSLAQLSNLKVPVIATVLGEGGSGGALGIGVADRVVMLSHSIYSVISPEGCASILWKTAEKAAQAVESIVKKGGLSAETAASIREIGRA
;
A
#
# COMPACT_ATOMS: atom_id res chain seq x y z
N ALA A 1 -11.49 -3.54 17.41
CA ALA A 1 -11.07 -2.80 16.20
C ALA A 1 -9.82 -1.92 16.46
N TRP A 2 -9.81 -1.05 17.50
CA TRP A 2 -8.64 -0.20 17.80
C TRP A 2 -7.35 -0.97 18.04
N LYS A 3 -7.41 -2.10 18.77
CA LYS A 3 -6.26 -2.96 18.97
C LYS A 3 -5.67 -3.49 17.66
N THR A 4 -6.50 -3.75 16.65
CA THR A 4 -6.03 -4.16 15.32
C THR A 4 -5.23 -3.05 14.66
N VAL A 5 -5.68 -1.78 14.75
CA VAL A 5 -4.94 -0.62 14.25
C VAL A 5 -3.56 -0.50 14.93
N GLN A 6 -3.51 -0.67 16.25
CA GLN A 6 -2.26 -0.63 17.00
C GLN A 6 -1.30 -1.75 16.58
N ILE A 7 -1.80 -2.96 16.34
CA ILE A 7 -0.98 -4.09 15.87
C ILE A 7 -0.51 -3.84 14.43
N ALA A 8 -1.38 -3.33 13.55
CA ALA A 8 -1.00 -2.97 12.18
C ALA A 8 0.18 -1.99 12.13
N ARG A 9 0.25 -1.10 13.11
CA ARG A 9 1.28 -0.04 13.24
C ARG A 9 2.43 -0.41 14.18
N HIS A 10 2.46 -1.64 14.68
CA HIS A 10 3.48 -2.03 15.66
C HIS A 10 4.89 -1.89 15.07
N PRO A 11 5.85 -1.27 15.79
CA PRO A 11 7.20 -1.02 15.27
C PRO A 11 7.97 -2.30 14.88
N GLU A 12 7.72 -3.40 15.56
CA GLU A 12 8.35 -4.70 15.28
C GLU A 12 7.61 -5.52 14.20
N ARG A 13 6.52 -4.97 13.62
CA ARG A 13 5.82 -5.66 12.52
C ARG A 13 6.76 -5.75 11.32
N PRO A 14 6.87 -6.92 10.65
CA PRO A 14 7.64 -7.05 9.43
C PRO A 14 7.15 -6.05 8.37
N GLN A 15 8.08 -5.43 7.65
CA GLN A 15 7.84 -4.47 6.61
C GLN A 15 8.14 -5.06 5.23
N PHE A 16 7.86 -4.32 4.18
CA PHE A 16 8.00 -4.76 2.79
C PHE A 16 9.33 -5.49 2.51
N LEU A 17 10.47 -4.89 2.84
CA LEU A 17 11.79 -5.49 2.53
C LEU A 17 12.08 -6.76 3.33
N ASP A 18 11.45 -6.98 4.49
CA ASP A 18 11.57 -8.24 5.21
C ASP A 18 10.89 -9.37 4.44
N TYR A 19 9.68 -9.12 3.93
CA TYR A 19 8.97 -10.09 3.10
C TYR A 19 9.69 -10.34 1.77
N VAL A 20 10.28 -9.29 1.17
CA VAL A 20 11.09 -9.46 -0.04
C VAL A 20 12.23 -10.43 0.21
N GLY A 21 12.97 -10.27 1.29
CA GLY A 21 14.11 -11.14 1.63
C GLY A 21 13.75 -12.59 1.94
N GLU A 22 12.52 -12.85 2.42
CA GLU A 22 12.06 -14.19 2.79
C GLU A 22 11.32 -14.93 1.65
N ILE A 23 10.66 -14.19 0.77
CA ILE A 23 9.75 -14.76 -0.25
C ILE A 23 10.42 -14.80 -1.63
N PHE A 24 11.25 -13.80 -1.95
CA PHE A 24 11.82 -13.64 -3.28
C PHE A 24 13.33 -13.81 -3.28
N THR A 25 13.87 -14.17 -4.43
CA THR A 25 15.31 -14.20 -4.68
C THR A 25 15.68 -13.22 -5.77
N GLU A 26 16.97 -12.89 -5.88
CA GLU A 26 17.52 -12.04 -6.95
C GLU A 26 16.79 -10.70 -7.09
N PHE A 27 16.42 -10.06 -5.96
CA PHE A 27 15.78 -8.75 -6.01
C PHE A 27 16.74 -7.67 -6.49
N ASP A 28 16.39 -7.03 -7.61
CA ASP A 28 17.12 -5.90 -8.20
C ASP A 28 16.21 -4.66 -8.24
N ALA A 29 16.50 -3.70 -7.37
CA ALA A 29 15.71 -2.49 -7.22
C ALA A 29 15.87 -1.53 -8.40
N LEU A 30 14.75 -1.03 -8.93
CA LEU A 30 14.74 -0.08 -10.04
C LEU A 30 14.27 1.30 -9.56
N HIS A 31 15.07 2.31 -9.82
CA HIS A 31 14.93 3.66 -9.29
C HIS A 31 14.40 4.68 -10.29
N GLY A 32 13.76 5.72 -9.76
CA GLY A 32 13.34 6.91 -10.48
C GLY A 32 12.10 6.76 -11.37
N ASP A 33 11.38 7.86 -11.52
CA ASP A 33 10.16 7.95 -12.33
C ASP A 33 10.38 8.37 -13.79
N ARG A 34 11.62 8.75 -14.15
CA ARG A 34 12.01 9.29 -15.48
C ARG A 34 11.40 10.66 -15.80
N LEU A 35 10.87 11.36 -14.81
CA LEU A 35 10.28 12.68 -14.98
C LEU A 35 10.85 13.70 -13.98
N TYR A 36 10.82 13.37 -12.70
CA TYR A 36 11.22 14.29 -11.62
C TYR A 36 12.35 13.73 -10.74
N GLY A 37 12.19 12.49 -10.26
CA GLY A 37 13.17 11.93 -9.33
C GLY A 37 12.85 10.52 -8.87
N ASP A 38 13.45 10.13 -7.75
CA ASP A 38 13.14 8.89 -7.07
C ASP A 38 12.34 9.16 -5.78
N ASP A 39 11.57 8.20 -5.35
CA ASP A 39 10.83 8.23 -4.09
C ASP A 39 11.19 7.01 -3.24
N GLY A 40 11.71 7.26 -2.04
CA GLY A 40 12.13 6.21 -1.14
C GLY A 40 10.99 5.45 -0.47
N ALA A 41 9.78 6.01 -0.44
CA ALA A 41 8.60 5.34 0.14
C ALA A 41 8.07 4.23 -0.78
N MET A 42 8.23 4.37 -2.10
CA MET A 42 7.85 3.37 -3.08
C MET A 42 9.10 2.65 -3.58
N ILE A 43 9.23 1.38 -3.27
CA ILE A 43 10.36 0.54 -3.70
C ILE A 43 9.82 -0.53 -4.64
N GLY A 44 10.53 -0.82 -5.71
CA GLY A 44 10.14 -1.88 -6.63
C GLY A 44 11.24 -2.27 -7.57
N GLY A 45 11.10 -3.41 -8.22
CA GLY A 45 12.11 -3.96 -9.11
C GLY A 45 11.79 -5.38 -9.55
N LEU A 46 12.78 -5.97 -10.21
CA LEU A 46 12.74 -7.35 -10.67
C LEU A 46 13.11 -8.29 -9.53
N ALA A 47 12.48 -9.46 -9.51
CA ALA A 47 12.81 -10.52 -8.56
C ALA A 47 12.47 -11.90 -9.15
N ARG A 48 12.74 -12.96 -8.39
CA ARG A 48 12.21 -14.29 -8.69
C ARG A 48 11.32 -14.79 -7.56
N PHE A 49 10.19 -15.33 -7.94
CA PHE A 49 9.29 -16.06 -7.05
C PHE A 49 9.23 -17.52 -7.51
N ASP A 50 9.70 -18.42 -6.68
CA ASP A 50 9.81 -19.87 -7.02
C ASP A 50 10.52 -20.09 -8.39
N GLY A 51 11.64 -19.36 -8.59
CA GLY A 51 12.43 -19.41 -9.82
C GLY A 51 11.83 -18.65 -11.01
N GLN A 52 10.59 -18.21 -10.97
CA GLN A 52 9.93 -17.45 -12.03
C GLN A 52 10.23 -15.95 -11.91
N PRO A 53 10.56 -15.25 -13.01
CA PRO A 53 10.76 -13.81 -12.97
C PRO A 53 9.43 -13.08 -12.70
N VAL A 54 9.46 -12.11 -11.80
CA VAL A 54 8.32 -11.31 -11.40
C VAL A 54 8.70 -9.84 -11.22
N MET A 55 7.71 -8.96 -11.25
CA MET A 55 7.84 -7.57 -10.83
C MET A 55 7.26 -7.41 -9.43
N ILE A 56 8.01 -6.76 -8.54
CA ILE A 56 7.51 -6.42 -7.20
C ILE A 56 7.53 -4.92 -6.99
N VAL A 57 6.50 -4.40 -6.32
CA VAL A 57 6.35 -2.99 -5.94
C VAL A 57 5.77 -2.91 -4.54
N GLY A 58 6.34 -2.10 -3.67
CA GLY A 58 5.81 -2.00 -2.31
C GLY A 58 6.12 -0.68 -1.63
N GLN A 59 5.30 -0.37 -0.64
CA GLN A 59 5.53 0.77 0.23
C GLN A 59 6.38 0.35 1.42
N HIS A 60 7.40 1.15 1.71
CA HIS A 60 8.34 0.89 2.81
C HIS A 60 8.37 2.07 3.78
N ARG A 61 8.20 1.78 5.07
CA ARG A 61 8.05 2.82 6.12
C ARG A 61 9.37 3.18 6.79
N GLY A 62 10.31 2.25 6.85
CA GLY A 62 11.53 2.35 7.63
C GLY A 62 11.31 2.10 9.13
N ARG A 63 12.36 1.70 9.85
CA ARG A 63 12.32 1.38 11.29
C ARG A 63 12.88 2.50 12.14
N SER A 64 14.12 2.89 11.90
CA SER A 64 14.76 4.01 12.60
C SER A 64 14.15 5.35 12.18
N THR A 65 14.32 6.37 13.00
CA THR A 65 13.88 7.74 12.66
C THR A 65 14.48 8.22 11.34
N ARG A 66 15.76 7.91 11.09
CA ARG A 66 16.44 8.26 9.85
C ARG A 66 15.79 7.58 8.65
N GLU A 67 15.55 6.28 8.72
CA GLU A 67 14.88 5.52 7.66
C GLU A 67 13.47 6.02 7.42
N LYS A 68 12.69 6.26 8.48
CA LYS A 68 11.33 6.80 8.36
C LYS A 68 11.30 8.13 7.60
N LEU A 69 12.24 9.02 7.89
CA LEU A 69 12.37 10.28 7.15
C LEU A 69 12.78 10.05 5.69
N GLN A 70 13.70 9.12 5.44
CA GLN A 70 14.14 8.77 4.10
C GLN A 70 13.02 8.15 3.25
N HIS A 71 12.14 7.38 3.87
CA HIS A 71 11.03 6.70 3.22
C HIS A 71 9.67 7.41 3.45
N ASN A 72 9.67 8.69 3.84
CA ASN A 72 8.45 9.47 4.10
C ASN A 72 7.39 8.72 4.92
N PHE A 73 7.79 7.88 5.87
CA PHE A 73 6.90 7.03 6.67
C PHE A 73 6.00 6.09 5.84
N GLY A 74 6.43 5.71 4.65
CA GLY A 74 5.67 4.92 3.69
C GLY A 74 4.66 5.72 2.85
N MET A 75 4.67 7.05 2.99
CA MET A 75 3.80 7.94 2.21
C MET A 75 4.50 8.38 0.93
N ALA A 76 4.13 7.80 -0.20
CA ALA A 76 4.77 8.08 -1.48
C ALA A 76 4.36 9.45 -2.02
N ASN A 77 5.34 10.15 -2.61
CA ASN A 77 5.14 11.31 -3.46
C ASN A 77 4.68 10.90 -4.88
N PRO A 78 4.28 11.85 -5.76
CA PRO A 78 3.87 11.54 -7.13
C PRO A 78 4.89 10.71 -7.92
N GLU A 79 6.17 11.00 -7.73
CA GLU A 79 7.26 10.27 -8.37
C GLU A 79 7.35 8.79 -7.93
N GLY A 80 6.88 8.46 -6.74
CA GLY A 80 6.73 7.06 -6.30
C GLY A 80 5.67 6.30 -7.08
N TYR A 81 4.49 6.91 -7.29
CA TYR A 81 3.42 6.32 -8.12
C TYR A 81 3.83 6.23 -9.58
N ARG A 82 4.48 7.26 -10.14
CA ARG A 82 4.99 7.22 -11.52
C ARG A 82 6.09 6.17 -11.69
N LYS A 83 6.95 5.97 -10.68
CA LYS A 83 7.89 4.85 -10.67
C LYS A 83 7.16 3.50 -10.69
N ALA A 84 6.13 3.32 -9.87
CA ALA A 84 5.30 2.13 -9.92
C ALA A 84 4.68 1.91 -11.31
N GLN A 85 4.09 2.93 -11.91
CA GLN A 85 3.55 2.88 -13.28
C GLN A 85 4.58 2.39 -14.30
N ARG A 86 5.79 2.96 -14.25
CA ARG A 86 6.90 2.53 -15.13
C ARG A 86 7.27 1.06 -14.95
N LEU A 87 7.23 0.56 -13.70
CA LEU A 87 7.50 -0.85 -13.42
C LEU A 87 6.35 -1.74 -13.89
N LEU A 88 5.10 -1.29 -13.79
CA LEU A 88 3.94 -1.98 -14.34
C LEU A 88 3.98 -2.08 -15.86
N ASP A 89 4.35 -0.99 -16.56
CA ASP A 89 4.58 -1.02 -18.02
C ASP A 89 5.67 -2.04 -18.39
N MET A 90 6.74 -2.08 -17.61
CA MET A 90 7.80 -3.06 -17.82
C MET A 90 7.30 -4.49 -17.60
N ALA A 91 6.52 -4.71 -16.55
CA ALA A 91 5.93 -6.01 -16.24
C ALA A 91 5.04 -6.49 -17.39
N GLU A 92 4.15 -5.65 -17.90
CA GLU A 92 3.30 -5.98 -19.04
C GLU A 92 4.12 -6.29 -20.29
N ARG A 93 5.10 -5.45 -20.61
CA ARG A 93 5.97 -5.62 -21.78
C ARG A 93 6.73 -6.94 -21.78
N PHE A 94 7.18 -7.40 -20.62
CA PHE A 94 7.93 -8.65 -20.47
C PHE A 94 7.09 -9.82 -19.96
N ASN A 95 5.77 -9.63 -19.87
CA ASN A 95 4.82 -10.64 -19.40
C ASN A 95 5.18 -11.20 -18.01
N LEU A 96 5.51 -10.31 -17.09
CA LEU A 96 5.88 -10.66 -15.70
C LEU A 96 4.67 -10.52 -14.79
N PRO A 97 4.35 -11.53 -13.97
CA PRO A 97 3.39 -11.35 -12.87
C PRO A 97 3.84 -10.26 -11.91
N VAL A 98 2.88 -9.53 -11.36
CA VAL A 98 3.12 -8.40 -10.45
C VAL A 98 2.68 -8.72 -9.04
N PHE A 99 3.54 -8.45 -8.06
CA PHE A 99 3.21 -8.46 -6.65
C PHE A 99 3.30 -7.05 -6.11
N THR A 100 2.20 -6.55 -5.52
CA THR A 100 2.21 -5.26 -4.83
C THR A 100 2.06 -5.44 -3.32
N PHE A 101 2.77 -4.63 -2.55
CA PHE A 101 2.79 -4.71 -1.08
C PHE A 101 2.42 -3.36 -0.48
N ILE A 102 1.32 -3.32 0.26
CA ILE A 102 0.71 -2.10 0.78
C ILE A 102 1.01 -1.97 2.26
N ASP A 103 1.69 -0.90 2.63
CA ASP A 103 1.90 -0.49 4.02
C ASP A 103 2.11 1.03 4.11
N THR A 104 1.02 1.78 4.09
CA THR A 104 1.03 3.25 4.13
C THR A 104 -0.18 3.81 4.88
N MET A 105 -0.01 4.93 5.54
CA MET A 105 -1.12 5.73 6.09
C MET A 105 -1.88 6.51 5.01
N GLY A 106 -1.28 6.70 3.82
CA GLY A 106 -1.83 7.47 2.72
C GLY A 106 -0.74 7.95 1.77
N ALA A 107 -1.12 8.70 0.75
CA ALA A 107 -0.17 9.42 -0.10
C ALA A 107 0.43 10.61 0.66
N TYR A 108 1.63 11.05 0.31
CA TYR A 108 2.27 12.20 0.95
C TYR A 108 1.43 13.47 0.75
N PRO A 109 1.02 14.17 1.83
CA PRO A 109 0.05 15.26 1.76
C PRO A 109 0.69 16.65 1.61
N GLY A 110 1.96 16.74 1.26
CA GLY A 110 2.69 18.01 1.17
C GLY A 110 2.31 18.82 -0.07
N VAL A 111 2.40 20.17 0.03
CA VAL A 111 2.14 21.10 -1.08
C VAL A 111 2.95 20.74 -2.32
N GLY A 112 4.23 20.42 -2.17
CA GLY A 112 5.06 20.00 -3.30
C GLY A 112 4.60 18.71 -3.98
N ALA A 113 3.90 17.82 -3.28
CA ALA A 113 3.28 16.65 -3.90
C ALA A 113 2.04 17.04 -4.73
N GLU A 114 1.21 17.95 -4.21
CA GLU A 114 0.06 18.49 -4.96
C GLU A 114 0.52 19.22 -6.24
N GLU A 115 1.54 20.07 -6.14
CA GLU A 115 2.13 20.79 -7.28
C GLU A 115 2.69 19.86 -8.36
N ARG A 116 3.18 18.68 -7.97
CA ARG A 116 3.72 17.67 -8.87
C ARG A 116 2.69 16.60 -9.31
N GLY A 117 1.40 16.83 -9.03
CA GLY A 117 0.30 16.02 -9.54
C GLY A 117 0.04 14.74 -8.76
N GLN A 118 -0.04 14.81 -7.41
CA GLN A 118 -0.30 13.63 -6.55
C GLN A 118 -1.59 12.90 -6.94
N ALA A 119 -2.69 13.65 -7.11
CA ALA A 119 -3.98 13.07 -7.46
C ALA A 119 -3.96 12.42 -8.86
N GLU A 120 -3.33 13.07 -9.84
CA GLU A 120 -3.17 12.53 -11.19
C GLU A 120 -2.33 11.25 -11.19
N ALA A 121 -1.20 11.23 -10.49
CA ALA A 121 -0.33 10.07 -10.42
C ALA A 121 -1.07 8.85 -9.84
N ILE A 122 -1.87 9.05 -8.78
CA ILE A 122 -2.70 7.98 -8.21
C ILE A 122 -3.78 7.54 -9.20
N ALA A 123 -4.51 8.47 -9.81
CA ALA A 123 -5.57 8.15 -10.78
C ALA A 123 -5.04 7.37 -11.99
N THR A 124 -3.88 7.76 -12.51
CA THR A 124 -3.21 7.05 -13.60
C THR A 124 -2.81 5.63 -13.19
N SER A 125 -2.30 5.45 -11.97
CA SER A 125 -1.98 4.11 -11.46
C SER A 125 -3.22 3.21 -11.37
N LEU A 126 -4.36 3.75 -10.90
CA LEU A 126 -5.63 3.02 -10.87
C LEU A 126 -6.07 2.57 -12.26
N ALA A 127 -6.05 3.48 -13.21
CA ALA A 127 -6.41 3.20 -14.60
C ALA A 127 -5.48 2.15 -15.22
N GLN A 128 -4.18 2.25 -15.00
CA GLN A 128 -3.19 1.32 -15.51
C GLN A 128 -3.39 -0.08 -14.90
N LEU A 129 -3.46 -0.22 -13.58
CA LEU A 129 -3.67 -1.49 -12.91
C LEU A 129 -4.97 -2.18 -13.35
N SER A 130 -6.05 -1.40 -13.57
CA SER A 130 -7.32 -1.92 -14.06
C SER A 130 -7.27 -2.49 -15.48
N ASN A 131 -6.27 -2.08 -16.27
CA ASN A 131 -6.10 -2.51 -17.67
C ASN A 131 -4.90 -3.42 -17.89
N LEU A 132 -4.10 -3.68 -16.85
CA LEU A 132 -2.87 -4.45 -16.95
C LEU A 132 -3.15 -5.88 -17.42
N LYS A 133 -2.35 -6.39 -18.38
CA LYS A 133 -2.57 -7.68 -19.04
C LYS A 133 -1.82 -8.85 -18.38
N VAL A 134 -1.16 -8.60 -17.25
CA VAL A 134 -0.45 -9.62 -16.47
C VAL A 134 -1.11 -9.79 -15.10
N PRO A 135 -1.01 -10.96 -14.47
CA PRO A 135 -1.59 -11.19 -13.14
C PRO A 135 -1.03 -10.23 -12.10
N VAL A 136 -1.91 -9.65 -11.29
CA VAL A 136 -1.55 -8.77 -10.18
C VAL A 136 -2.08 -9.34 -8.86
N ILE A 137 -1.19 -9.49 -7.88
CA ILE A 137 -1.55 -9.86 -6.51
C ILE A 137 -1.15 -8.72 -5.59
N ALA A 138 -2.13 -8.11 -4.91
CA ALA A 138 -1.88 -7.07 -3.92
C ALA A 138 -1.96 -7.63 -2.50
N THR A 139 -0.98 -7.32 -1.67
CA THR A 139 -0.94 -7.78 -0.27
C THR A 139 -0.90 -6.59 0.69
N VAL A 140 -1.90 -6.47 1.56
CA VAL A 140 -1.90 -5.47 2.64
C VAL A 140 -1.12 -6.02 3.82
N LEU A 141 0.06 -5.47 4.06
CA LEU A 141 0.99 -5.93 5.11
C LEU A 141 0.58 -5.44 6.50
N GLY A 142 0.29 -4.16 6.61
CA GLY A 142 -0.06 -3.50 7.87
C GLY A 142 -1.20 -2.52 7.69
N GLU A 143 -0.93 -1.32 7.25
CA GLU A 143 -1.91 -0.27 7.07
C GLU A 143 -2.09 0.07 5.58
N GLY A 144 -3.31 -0.08 5.06
CA GLY A 144 -3.71 0.36 3.74
C GLY A 144 -4.53 1.63 3.82
N GLY A 145 -3.89 2.81 3.69
CA GLY A 145 -4.54 4.11 3.86
C GLY A 145 -4.89 4.79 2.54
N SER A 146 -6.19 5.10 2.38
CA SER A 146 -6.71 6.06 1.38
C SER A 146 -6.23 5.80 -0.06
N GLY A 147 -6.13 6.87 -0.86
CA GLY A 147 -5.60 6.85 -2.23
C GLY A 147 -4.16 6.35 -2.32
N GLY A 148 -3.37 6.50 -1.25
CA GLY A 148 -2.01 5.98 -1.18
C GLY A 148 -1.93 4.47 -1.32
N ALA A 149 -2.83 3.76 -0.67
CA ALA A 149 -2.96 2.32 -0.78
C ALA A 149 -3.57 1.91 -2.14
N LEU A 150 -4.60 2.64 -2.59
CA LEU A 150 -5.26 2.37 -3.87
C LEU A 150 -4.31 2.45 -5.06
N GLY A 151 -3.35 3.38 -5.05
CA GLY A 151 -2.40 3.61 -6.14
C GLY A 151 -1.57 2.38 -6.54
N ILE A 152 -1.51 1.36 -5.67
CA ILE A 152 -0.91 0.05 -5.98
C ILE A 152 -1.80 -1.13 -5.54
N GLY A 153 -3.08 -0.88 -5.22
CA GLY A 153 -3.99 -1.84 -4.58
C GLY A 153 -5.02 -2.47 -5.50
N VAL A 154 -5.16 -2.00 -6.74
CA VAL A 154 -6.04 -2.62 -7.73
C VAL A 154 -5.38 -3.86 -8.29
N ALA A 155 -6.01 -5.02 -8.15
CA ALA A 155 -5.38 -6.30 -8.45
C ALA A 155 -6.42 -7.40 -8.75
N ASP A 156 -5.99 -8.48 -9.41
CA ASP A 156 -6.81 -9.67 -9.63
C ASP A 156 -7.12 -10.41 -8.32
N ARG A 157 -6.16 -10.32 -7.37
CA ARG A 157 -6.32 -10.89 -6.02
C ARG A 157 -5.79 -9.91 -4.99
N VAL A 158 -6.57 -9.69 -3.94
CA VAL A 158 -6.17 -8.88 -2.78
C VAL A 158 -6.07 -9.79 -1.56
N VAL A 159 -4.89 -9.81 -0.97
CA VAL A 159 -4.59 -10.55 0.26
C VAL A 159 -4.42 -9.55 1.40
N MET A 160 -4.94 -9.86 2.57
CA MET A 160 -4.71 -9.08 3.77
C MET A 160 -4.09 -9.95 4.85
N LEU A 161 -2.96 -9.51 5.40
CA LEU A 161 -2.36 -10.22 6.52
C LEU A 161 -3.20 -10.05 7.79
N SER A 162 -3.07 -11.00 8.71
CA SER A 162 -3.72 -10.91 10.02
C SER A 162 -3.35 -9.59 10.71
N HIS A 163 -4.36 -8.94 11.29
CA HIS A 163 -4.23 -7.65 11.94
C HIS A 163 -3.78 -6.50 11.02
N SER A 164 -3.90 -6.64 9.70
CA SER A 164 -3.82 -5.50 8.80
C SER A 164 -5.15 -4.75 8.76
N ILE A 165 -5.11 -3.50 8.32
CA ILE A 165 -6.28 -2.64 8.16
C ILE A 165 -6.28 -2.00 6.77
N TYR A 166 -7.48 -1.71 6.25
CA TYR A 166 -7.64 -0.94 5.03
C TYR A 166 -8.75 0.09 5.24
N SER A 167 -8.47 1.37 5.02
CA SER A 167 -9.42 2.45 5.29
C SER A 167 -9.23 3.65 4.38
N VAL A 168 -10.34 4.35 4.10
CA VAL A 168 -10.35 5.58 3.28
C VAL A 168 -9.72 6.77 3.99
N ILE A 169 -9.67 6.74 5.33
CA ILE A 169 -9.15 7.82 6.17
C ILE A 169 -8.53 7.24 7.43
N SER A 170 -7.47 7.87 7.94
CA SER A 170 -6.89 7.46 9.21
C SER A 170 -7.88 7.66 10.38
N PRO A 171 -7.82 6.84 11.44
CA PRO A 171 -8.65 7.03 12.64
C PRO A 171 -8.54 8.44 13.23
N GLU A 172 -7.33 9.00 13.23
CA GLU A 172 -7.04 10.35 13.71
C GLU A 172 -7.68 11.41 12.83
N GLY A 173 -7.59 11.26 11.51
CA GLY A 173 -8.24 12.14 10.54
C GLY A 173 -9.76 12.12 10.69
N CYS A 174 -10.35 10.93 10.80
CA CYS A 174 -11.77 10.76 11.04
C CYS A 174 -12.22 11.43 12.35
N ALA A 175 -11.47 11.22 13.44
CA ALA A 175 -11.76 11.83 14.73
C ALA A 175 -11.66 13.36 14.67
N SER A 176 -10.67 13.88 13.97
CA SER A 176 -10.48 15.33 13.78
C SER A 176 -11.64 15.98 13.03
N ILE A 177 -12.19 15.30 12.02
CA ILE A 177 -13.37 15.76 11.27
C ILE A 177 -14.62 15.74 12.16
N LEU A 178 -14.88 14.59 12.83
CA LEU A 178 -16.11 14.38 13.58
C LEU A 178 -16.16 15.15 14.91
N TRP A 179 -15.05 15.21 15.62
CA TRP A 179 -15.01 15.72 17.00
C TRP A 179 -13.97 16.83 17.23
N LYS A 180 -13.32 17.31 16.17
CA LYS A 180 -12.30 18.36 16.21
C LYS A 180 -11.09 18.03 17.10
N THR A 181 -10.84 16.73 17.34
CA THR A 181 -9.68 16.25 18.09
C THR A 181 -9.24 14.87 17.62
N ALA A 182 -7.94 14.67 17.40
CA ALA A 182 -7.36 13.37 17.03
C ALA A 182 -7.34 12.37 18.21
N GLU A 183 -7.44 12.84 19.45
CA GLU A 183 -7.41 11.99 20.66
C GLU A 183 -8.54 10.95 20.70
N LYS A 184 -9.63 11.18 19.96
CA LYS A 184 -10.77 10.28 19.85
C LYS A 184 -10.64 9.24 18.73
N ALA A 185 -9.43 9.00 18.22
CA ALA A 185 -9.17 8.03 17.14
C ALA A 185 -9.73 6.62 17.43
N ALA A 186 -9.56 6.12 18.65
CA ALA A 186 -10.12 4.83 19.05
C ALA A 186 -11.65 4.80 18.94
N GLN A 187 -12.33 5.87 19.36
CA GLN A 187 -13.79 6.01 19.26
C GLN A 187 -14.25 6.11 17.80
N ALA A 188 -13.46 6.73 16.93
CA ALA A 188 -13.74 6.81 15.49
C ALA A 188 -13.78 5.41 14.87
N VAL A 189 -12.76 4.58 15.14
CA VAL A 189 -12.68 3.19 14.63
C VAL A 189 -13.89 2.36 15.10
N GLU A 190 -14.22 2.42 16.39
CA GLU A 190 -15.35 1.66 16.92
C GLU A 190 -16.68 2.14 16.36
N SER A 191 -16.85 3.44 16.13
CA SER A 191 -18.08 4.01 15.56
C SER A 191 -18.26 3.59 14.10
N ILE A 192 -17.18 3.54 13.31
CA ILE A 192 -17.21 3.08 11.92
C ILE A 192 -17.60 1.60 11.85
N VAL A 193 -16.96 0.77 12.67
CA VAL A 193 -17.26 -0.67 12.72
C VAL A 193 -18.71 -0.95 13.14
N LYS A 194 -19.23 -0.21 14.12
CA LYS A 194 -20.62 -0.34 14.56
C LYS A 194 -21.65 0.13 13.53
N LYS A 195 -21.36 1.20 12.78
CA LYS A 195 -22.26 1.77 11.77
C LYS A 195 -22.12 1.14 10.40
N GLY A 196 -20.91 0.70 10.05
CA GLY A 196 -20.57 0.12 8.75
C GLY A 196 -21.03 -1.32 8.56
N GLY A 197 -21.71 -1.92 9.57
CA GLY A 197 -22.43 -3.19 9.51
C GLY A 197 -22.01 -4.16 8.40
N LEU A 198 -20.74 -4.56 8.34
CA LEU A 198 -20.45 -5.86 7.77
C LEU A 198 -21.05 -6.86 8.75
N SER A 199 -22.22 -7.41 8.42
CA SER A 199 -22.81 -8.47 9.21
C SER A 199 -21.78 -9.60 9.38
N ALA A 200 -21.91 -10.35 10.46
CA ALA A 200 -21.08 -11.53 10.67
C ALA A 200 -21.12 -12.49 9.44
N GLU A 201 -22.22 -12.48 8.70
CA GLU A 201 -22.45 -13.21 7.46
C GLU A 201 -21.58 -12.70 6.30
N THR A 202 -21.46 -11.38 6.10
CA THR A 202 -20.58 -10.81 5.05
C THR A 202 -19.12 -11.06 5.37
N ALA A 203 -18.72 -11.01 6.64
CA ALA A 203 -17.38 -11.36 7.08
C ALA A 203 -17.08 -12.88 6.92
N ALA A 204 -18.09 -13.74 7.06
CA ALA A 204 -17.98 -15.17 6.78
C ALA A 204 -17.83 -15.47 5.29
N SER A 205 -18.62 -14.81 4.43
CA SER A 205 -18.53 -14.96 2.96
C SER A 205 -17.16 -14.57 2.41
N ILE A 206 -16.55 -13.49 2.94
CA ILE A 206 -15.19 -13.08 2.55
C ILE A 206 -14.14 -14.12 2.97
N ARG A 207 -14.34 -14.82 4.10
CA ARG A 207 -13.45 -15.91 4.53
C ARG A 207 -13.58 -17.17 3.68
N GLU A 208 -14.76 -17.46 3.12
CA GLU A 208 -14.97 -18.59 2.22
C GLU A 208 -14.33 -18.38 0.85
N ILE A 209 -14.39 -17.16 0.31
CA ILE A 209 -13.73 -16.81 -0.97
C ILE A 209 -12.20 -16.98 -0.89
N GLY A 210 -11.61 -16.78 0.29
CA GLY A 210 -10.17 -16.97 0.53
C GLY A 210 -9.74 -18.44 0.74
N ARG A 211 -10.67 -19.43 0.66
CA ARG A 211 -10.40 -20.86 0.83
C ARG A 211 -10.68 -21.69 -0.43
N ALA A 212 -11.17 -21.05 -1.48
CA ALA A 212 -11.39 -21.63 -2.81
C ALA A 212 -10.25 -21.26 -3.75
#